data_d947333c56b6a8e7c0ac3f1048d9d987
#
_entry.id   d947333c56b6a8e7c0ac3f1048d9d987
#
_cell.length_a   1.000
_cell.length_b   1.000
_cell.length_c   1.000
_cell.angle_alpha   90.00
_cell.angle_beta   90.00
_cell.angle_gamma   90.00
#
_symmetry.space_group_name_H-M   'P 1'
#
loop_
_entity.id
_entity.type
_entity.pdbx_description
1 polymer ?
#
loop_
_entity_poly.entity_id
_entity_poly.type
_entity_poly.pdbx_seq_one_letter_code
_entity_poly.pdbx_strand_id
1 'polypeptide(L)'
;FKSMAESSFKVWFHTIRLRQSAYPGGKQPPGFATLVDKQWHAKHHNKDSYVNELYITVVRKVENQQARRVGKLFRKSDDTSKAIEIRALREAQKELTEAVARITSTLKDYGARLLTTYENEHGTFSEPMEFLSKIINGGLSTPMRCNAADLSHYLPIHRLYFGRSSIEITGGEHKRLAGIITIREYSPATAAGLLDGFLQLPFELVISQSYQFTNRTSKIESIQRRQNRMINAQDKAVSQIA
;
A
#
# COMPACT_ATOMS: atom_id res chain seq x y z
N PHE A 1 -6.56 -0.08 15.90
CA PHE A 1 -7.43 -0.48 14.76
C PHE A 1 -8.87 -0.80 15.17
N LYS A 2 -9.15 -1.10 16.46
CA LYS A 2 -10.53 -1.42 16.93
C LYS A 2 -11.51 -0.26 16.68
N SER A 3 -11.07 0.99 16.78
CA SER A 3 -11.87 2.19 16.49
C SER A 3 -12.17 2.41 14.99
N MET A 4 -11.47 1.69 14.10
CA MET A 4 -11.68 1.74 12.64
C MET A 4 -12.57 0.59 12.14
N ALA A 5 -12.90 -0.38 13.00
CA ALA A 5 -13.57 -1.63 12.63
C ALA A 5 -15.01 -1.45 12.12
N GLU A 6 -15.65 -0.31 12.40
CA GLU A 6 -17.02 0.02 11.97
C GLU A 6 -17.05 1.01 10.81
N SER A 7 -15.88 1.38 10.28
CA SER A 7 -15.77 2.46 9.30
C SER A 7 -15.38 1.93 7.91
N SER A 8 -15.69 2.72 6.88
CA SER A 8 -15.32 2.42 5.48
C SER A 8 -13.82 2.62 5.21
N PHE A 9 -12.97 2.25 6.18
CA PHE A 9 -11.52 2.32 6.03
C PHE A 9 -10.95 1.06 5.39
N LYS A 10 -9.90 1.27 4.58
CA LYS A 10 -8.96 0.23 4.16
C LYS A 10 -7.58 0.62 4.62
N VAL A 11 -6.80 -0.36 5.04
CA VAL A 11 -5.40 -0.17 5.40
C VAL A 11 -4.55 -1.09 4.54
N TRP A 12 -3.50 -0.53 3.98
CA TRP A 12 -2.50 -1.27 3.24
C TRP A 12 -1.19 -1.22 4.01
N PHE A 13 -0.56 -2.37 4.13
CA PHE A 13 0.80 -2.50 4.63
C PHE A 13 1.68 -2.88 3.45
N HIS A 14 2.74 -2.11 3.25
CA HIS A 14 3.73 -2.38 2.23
C HIS A 14 5.08 -2.56 2.89
N THR A 15 5.77 -3.61 2.52
CA THR A 15 7.15 -3.83 2.88
C THR A 15 7.96 -3.85 1.60
N ILE A 16 8.90 -2.93 1.47
CA ILE A 16 9.80 -2.84 0.32
C ILE A 16 11.17 -3.28 0.80
N ARG A 17 11.62 -4.43 0.30
CA ARG A 17 12.95 -4.97 0.57
C ARG A 17 13.88 -4.60 -0.57
N LEU A 18 14.91 -3.84 -0.27
CA LEU A 18 15.88 -3.35 -1.25
C LEU A 18 17.27 -3.83 -0.90
N ARG A 19 18.04 -4.15 -1.94
CA ARG A 19 19.46 -4.42 -1.81
C ARG A 19 20.20 -3.11 -1.53
N GLN A 20 21.02 -3.11 -0.51
CA GLN A 20 21.87 -1.99 -0.13
C GLN A 20 23.32 -2.47 -0.14
N SER A 21 24.11 -1.92 -1.04
CA SER A 21 25.55 -2.20 -1.14
C SER A 21 26.39 -1.22 -0.33
N ALA A 22 25.79 -0.13 0.14
CA ALA A 22 26.51 0.90 0.88
C ALA A 22 26.65 0.53 2.36
N TYR A 23 27.88 0.50 2.84
CA TYR A 23 28.17 0.42 4.26
C TYR A 23 27.75 1.75 4.92
N PRO A 24 27.01 1.72 6.04
CA PRO A 24 26.65 2.94 6.75
C PRO A 24 27.91 3.65 7.25
N GLY A 25 28.27 4.74 6.57
CA GLY A 25 29.43 5.57 6.95
C GLY A 25 29.08 6.47 8.12
N GLY A 26 30.04 6.67 9.03
CA GLY A 26 29.95 7.62 10.13
C GLY A 26 31.31 8.28 10.35
N LYS A 27 31.31 9.51 10.88
CA LYS A 27 32.54 10.13 11.36
C LYS A 27 32.88 9.56 12.75
N GLN A 28 33.78 8.63 12.79
CA GLN A 28 34.27 8.07 14.05
C GLN A 28 35.38 8.94 14.62
N PRO A 29 35.47 9.08 15.96
CA PRO A 29 36.60 9.77 16.59
C PRO A 29 37.92 9.07 16.24
N PRO A 30 39.02 9.82 16.06
CA PRO A 30 40.31 9.25 15.73
C PRO A 30 40.80 8.28 16.81
N GLY A 31 41.39 7.15 16.38
CA GLY A 31 41.94 6.13 17.27
C GLY A 31 41.38 4.75 17.03
N PHE A 32 41.17 3.99 18.10
CA PHE A 32 40.72 2.60 18.06
C PHE A 32 39.38 2.43 17.32
N ALA A 33 38.43 3.33 17.54
CA ALA A 33 37.13 3.28 16.86
C ALA A 33 37.26 3.34 15.32
N THR A 34 38.14 4.20 14.81
CA THR A 34 38.44 4.31 13.37
C THR A 34 39.06 3.04 12.82
N LEU A 35 39.94 2.36 13.58
CA LEU A 35 40.54 1.10 13.16
C LEU A 35 39.50 -0.03 13.09
N VAL A 36 38.64 -0.13 14.08
CA VAL A 36 37.53 -1.08 14.10
C VAL A 36 36.60 -0.84 12.93
N ASP A 37 36.20 0.40 12.68
CA ASP A 37 35.31 0.76 11.56
C ASP A 37 35.92 0.40 10.21
N LYS A 38 37.21 0.68 9.99
CA LYS A 38 37.93 0.26 8.77
C LYS A 38 37.94 -1.25 8.58
N GLN A 39 38.16 -2.03 9.63
CA GLN A 39 38.13 -3.49 9.55
C GLN A 39 36.72 -4.03 9.24
N TRP A 40 35.69 -3.45 9.87
CA TRP A 40 34.30 -3.80 9.59
C TRP A 40 33.91 -3.42 8.16
N HIS A 41 34.29 -2.24 7.71
CA HIS A 41 34.06 -1.80 6.35
C HIS A 41 34.72 -2.77 5.35
N ALA A 42 35.99 -3.12 5.53
CA ALA A 42 36.69 -4.06 4.65
C ALA A 42 36.02 -5.45 4.63
N LYS A 43 35.44 -5.90 5.76
CA LYS A 43 34.77 -7.21 5.88
C LYS A 43 33.35 -7.21 5.28
N HIS A 44 32.66 -6.08 5.29
CA HIS A 44 31.23 -5.99 4.96
C HIS A 44 30.93 -5.17 3.71
N HIS A 45 31.90 -4.42 3.17
CA HIS A 45 31.73 -3.54 2.01
C HIS A 45 31.20 -4.28 0.76
N ASN A 46 31.59 -5.53 0.56
CA ASN A 46 31.19 -6.33 -0.61
C ASN A 46 30.07 -7.33 -0.30
N LYS A 47 29.46 -7.27 0.88
CA LYS A 47 28.34 -8.14 1.22
C LYS A 47 27.04 -7.46 0.87
N ASP A 48 26.21 -8.16 0.10
CA ASP A 48 24.85 -7.75 -0.14
C ASP A 48 24.08 -7.71 1.18
N SER A 49 23.67 -6.53 1.57
CA SER A 49 22.74 -6.33 2.66
C SER A 49 21.38 -5.90 2.10
N TYR A 50 20.33 -6.20 2.85
CA TYR A 50 18.98 -5.82 2.47
C TYR A 50 18.35 -4.98 3.56
N VAL A 51 17.68 -3.92 3.17
CA VAL A 51 16.91 -3.04 4.06
C VAL A 51 15.44 -3.23 3.77
N ASN A 52 14.65 -3.35 4.84
CA ASN A 52 13.21 -3.43 4.76
C ASN A 52 12.61 -2.07 5.15
N GLU A 53 11.95 -1.42 4.21
CA GLU A 53 11.17 -0.21 4.45
C GLU A 53 9.70 -0.57 4.64
N LEU A 54 9.08 -0.05 5.68
CA LEU A 54 7.70 -0.34 6.03
C LEU A 54 6.83 0.89 5.79
N TYR A 55 5.74 0.72 5.07
CA TYR A 55 4.78 1.79 4.80
C TYR A 55 3.36 1.35 5.15
N ILE A 56 2.59 2.29 5.68
CA ILE A 56 1.17 2.10 5.98
C ILE A 56 0.39 3.14 5.19
N THR A 57 -0.53 2.67 4.34
CA THR A 57 -1.45 3.53 3.60
C THR A 57 -2.85 3.36 4.14
N VAL A 58 -3.45 4.45 4.59
CA VAL A 58 -4.83 4.47 5.09
C VAL A 58 -5.71 5.10 4.03
N VAL A 59 -6.74 4.40 3.62
CA VAL A 59 -7.70 4.86 2.61
C VAL A 59 -9.08 4.93 3.23
N ARG A 60 -9.72 6.09 3.17
CA ARG A 60 -11.11 6.30 3.56
C ARG A 60 -11.99 6.31 2.31
N LYS A 61 -12.89 5.35 2.22
CA LYS A 61 -13.83 5.27 1.10
C LYS A 61 -15.03 6.15 1.37
N VAL A 62 -15.30 7.10 0.51
CA VAL A 62 -16.52 7.91 0.56
C VAL A 62 -17.67 7.06 0.03
N GLU A 63 -18.65 6.75 0.88
CA GLU A 63 -19.85 6.02 0.46
C GLU A 63 -20.85 6.97 -0.19
N ASN A 64 -20.82 7.04 -1.50
CA ASN A 64 -21.82 7.80 -2.30
C ASN A 64 -23.20 7.12 -2.38
N GLN A 65 -23.52 6.17 -1.48
CA GLN A 65 -24.82 5.47 -1.53
C GLN A 65 -26.01 6.40 -1.24
N GLN A 66 -25.82 7.38 -0.35
CA GLN A 66 -26.86 8.38 -0.09
C GLN A 66 -27.02 9.38 -1.24
N ALA A 67 -25.92 9.84 -1.83
CA ALA A 67 -25.94 10.71 -3.00
C ALA A 67 -26.56 10.00 -4.23
N ARG A 68 -26.27 8.71 -4.44
CA ARG A 68 -26.89 7.91 -5.50
C ARG A 68 -28.38 7.66 -5.28
N ARG A 69 -28.85 7.47 -4.05
CA ARG A 69 -30.28 7.30 -3.73
C ARG A 69 -31.05 8.60 -3.85
N VAL A 70 -30.48 9.69 -3.34
CA VAL A 70 -31.09 11.04 -3.41
C VAL A 70 -31.08 11.58 -4.84
N GLY A 71 -29.98 11.40 -5.60
CA GLY A 71 -29.91 11.84 -7.00
C GLY A 71 -30.82 11.07 -7.95
N LYS A 72 -31.23 9.81 -7.61
CA LYS A 72 -32.26 9.08 -8.37
C LYS A 72 -33.68 9.54 -8.06
N LEU A 73 -33.92 10.07 -6.86
CA LEU A 73 -35.25 10.57 -6.43
C LEU A 73 -35.49 12.04 -6.79
N PHE A 74 -34.43 12.83 -6.86
CA PHE A 74 -34.51 14.26 -7.19
C PHE A 74 -33.71 14.55 -8.47
N ARG A 75 -34.40 14.47 -9.60
CA ARG A 75 -33.89 14.89 -10.90
C ARG A 75 -33.79 16.43 -11.03
N LYS A 76 -33.60 17.15 -9.90
CA LYS A 76 -33.52 18.62 -9.85
C LYS A 76 -32.24 19.09 -9.15
N SER A 77 -31.47 19.88 -9.90
CA SER A 77 -30.31 20.71 -9.60
C SER A 77 -28.98 19.98 -9.31
N ASP A 78 -28.10 20.14 -10.25
CA ASP A 78 -26.68 19.74 -10.25
C ASP A 78 -25.91 20.33 -9.03
N ASP A 79 -26.28 21.52 -8.58
CA ASP A 79 -25.61 22.25 -7.50
C ASP A 79 -25.84 21.66 -6.11
N THR A 80 -27.04 21.16 -5.82
CA THR A 80 -27.36 20.52 -4.52
C THR A 80 -26.61 19.18 -4.39
N SER A 81 -26.47 18.45 -5.49
CA SER A 81 -25.73 17.19 -5.54
C SER A 81 -24.23 17.41 -5.28
N LYS A 82 -23.64 18.42 -5.91
CA LYS A 82 -22.24 18.81 -5.70
C LYS A 82 -21.96 19.26 -4.27
N ALA A 83 -22.85 20.05 -3.68
CA ALA A 83 -22.70 20.50 -2.29
C ALA A 83 -22.71 19.34 -1.28
N ILE A 84 -23.58 18.34 -1.48
CA ILE A 84 -23.63 17.12 -0.65
C ILE A 84 -22.34 16.29 -0.81
N GLU A 85 -21.84 16.16 -2.03
CA GLU A 85 -20.61 15.44 -2.33
C GLU A 85 -19.39 16.10 -1.70
N ILE A 86 -19.27 17.42 -1.79
CA ILE A 86 -18.19 18.21 -1.17
C ILE A 86 -18.24 18.07 0.36
N ARG A 87 -19.43 18.09 0.97
CA ARG A 87 -19.58 17.91 2.41
C ARG A 87 -19.12 16.52 2.84
N ALA A 88 -19.55 15.47 2.14
CA ALA A 88 -19.16 14.09 2.41
C ALA A 88 -17.64 13.90 2.26
N LEU A 89 -17.03 14.55 1.27
CA LEU A 89 -15.60 14.51 1.06
C LEU A 89 -14.82 15.18 2.21
N ARG A 90 -15.28 16.35 2.67
CA ARG A 90 -14.66 17.06 3.82
C ARG A 90 -14.76 16.25 5.12
N GLU A 91 -15.88 15.61 5.35
CA GLU A 91 -16.06 14.75 6.52
C GLU A 91 -15.15 13.52 6.47
N ALA A 92 -15.07 12.86 5.32
CA ALA A 92 -14.15 11.75 5.10
C ALA A 92 -12.67 12.16 5.23
N GLN A 93 -12.31 13.36 4.78
CA GLN A 93 -10.97 13.92 4.94
C GLN A 93 -10.63 14.16 6.42
N LYS A 94 -11.58 14.72 7.19
CA LYS A 94 -11.40 14.92 8.64
C LYS A 94 -11.17 13.60 9.35
N GLU A 95 -12.03 12.60 9.12
CA GLU A 95 -11.90 11.27 9.71
C GLU A 95 -10.56 10.60 9.34
N LEU A 96 -10.13 10.76 8.08
CA LEU A 96 -8.84 10.24 7.61
C LEU A 96 -7.68 10.90 8.37
N THR A 97 -7.70 12.22 8.51
CA THR A 97 -6.67 12.97 9.22
C THR A 97 -6.58 12.54 10.69
N GLU A 98 -7.71 12.37 11.36
CA GLU A 98 -7.75 11.88 12.75
C GLU A 98 -7.24 10.44 12.88
N ALA A 99 -7.58 9.56 11.94
CA ALA A 99 -7.11 8.19 11.92
C ALA A 99 -5.59 8.10 11.72
N VAL A 100 -5.06 8.88 10.78
CA VAL A 100 -3.61 8.96 10.51
C VAL A 100 -2.87 9.52 11.72
N ALA A 101 -3.37 10.58 12.35
CA ALA A 101 -2.76 11.16 13.54
C ALA A 101 -2.67 10.15 14.69
N ARG A 102 -3.71 9.36 14.91
CA ARG A 102 -3.72 8.28 15.93
C ARG A 102 -2.68 7.19 15.62
N ILE A 103 -2.61 6.74 14.36
CA ILE A 103 -1.65 5.72 13.95
C ILE A 103 -0.22 6.24 14.12
N THR A 104 0.06 7.45 13.65
CA THR A 104 1.39 8.08 13.77
C THR A 104 1.80 8.24 15.24
N SER A 105 0.86 8.68 16.10
CA SER A 105 1.13 8.78 17.54
C SER A 105 1.43 7.41 18.18
N THR A 106 0.69 6.36 17.80
CA THR A 106 0.91 5.01 18.32
C THR A 106 2.26 4.43 17.90
N LEU A 107 2.70 4.77 16.69
CA LEU A 107 3.94 4.24 16.11
C LEU A 107 5.14 5.19 16.26
N LYS A 108 5.00 6.27 17.06
CA LYS A 108 6.02 7.28 17.25
C LYS A 108 7.37 6.70 17.71
N ASP A 109 7.33 5.76 18.66
CA ASP A 109 8.52 5.12 19.22
C ASP A 109 9.27 4.24 18.21
N TYR A 110 8.62 3.87 17.12
CA TYR A 110 9.21 3.14 15.98
C TYR A 110 9.71 4.08 14.87
N GLY A 111 9.72 5.39 15.10
CA GLY A 111 10.19 6.38 14.14
C GLY A 111 9.22 6.59 12.96
N ALA A 112 7.94 6.24 13.12
CA ALA A 112 6.95 6.45 12.07
C ALA A 112 6.71 7.95 11.83
N ARG A 113 6.69 8.33 10.55
CA ARG A 113 6.39 9.69 10.11
C ARG A 113 5.35 9.69 8.99
N LEU A 114 4.64 10.78 8.85
CA LEU A 114 3.75 11.01 7.72
C LEU A 114 4.58 11.38 6.49
N LEU A 115 4.24 10.79 5.34
CA LEU A 115 4.75 11.24 4.05
C LEU A 115 4.04 12.53 3.64
N THR A 116 4.82 13.54 3.27
CA THR A 116 4.34 14.89 2.96
C THR A 116 4.82 15.38 1.61
N THR A 117 4.47 16.60 1.25
CA THR A 117 5.09 17.32 0.14
C THR A 117 6.30 18.09 0.64
N TYR A 118 7.28 18.28 -0.23
CA TYR A 118 8.47 19.08 0.04
C TYR A 118 8.83 19.95 -1.17
N GLU A 119 9.54 21.03 -0.92
CA GLU A 119 10.00 21.97 -1.95
C GLU A 119 11.50 21.89 -2.13
N ASN A 120 11.95 21.99 -3.37
CA ASN A 120 13.36 22.18 -3.73
C ASN A 120 13.48 23.18 -4.88
N GLU A 121 14.72 23.41 -5.40
CA GLU A 121 15.01 24.33 -6.52
C GLU A 121 14.16 24.07 -7.78
N HIS A 122 13.65 22.84 -7.92
CA HIS A 122 12.91 22.40 -9.10
C HIS A 122 11.39 22.40 -8.89
N GLY A 123 10.90 22.78 -7.71
CA GLY A 123 9.46 22.90 -7.40
C GLY A 123 9.00 22.01 -6.26
N THR A 124 7.69 21.81 -6.19
CA THR A 124 7.03 21.01 -5.14
C THR A 124 6.98 19.54 -5.54
N PHE A 125 7.46 18.67 -4.66
CA PHE A 125 7.51 17.23 -4.81
C PHE A 125 6.60 16.54 -3.79
N SER A 126 6.23 15.29 -4.04
CA SER A 126 5.31 14.53 -3.22
C SER A 126 5.89 13.18 -2.82
N GLU A 127 6.26 13.02 -1.55
CA GLU A 127 6.69 11.73 -1.00
C GLU A 127 5.64 10.61 -1.17
N PRO A 128 4.31 10.87 -1.01
CA PRO A 128 3.30 9.86 -1.30
C PRO A 128 3.32 9.37 -2.76
N MET A 129 3.56 10.25 -3.72
CA MET A 129 3.65 9.85 -5.14
C MET A 129 4.94 9.07 -5.40
N GLU A 130 6.06 9.48 -4.82
CA GLU A 130 7.33 8.76 -4.89
C GLU A 130 7.20 7.34 -4.32
N PHE A 131 6.54 7.21 -3.17
CA PHE A 131 6.25 5.91 -2.57
C PHE A 131 5.39 5.02 -3.49
N LEU A 132 4.29 5.55 -4.05
CA LEU A 132 3.44 4.80 -4.97
C LEU A 132 4.19 4.41 -6.25
N SER A 133 4.98 5.33 -6.81
CA SER A 133 5.84 5.08 -7.95
C SER A 133 6.88 4.00 -7.64
N LYS A 134 7.50 4.04 -6.47
CA LYS A 134 8.47 3.04 -5.99
C LYS A 134 7.89 1.63 -5.99
N ILE A 135 6.64 1.46 -5.55
CA ILE A 135 5.95 0.15 -5.58
C ILE A 135 5.77 -0.34 -7.03
N ILE A 136 5.27 0.54 -7.91
CA ILE A 136 4.95 0.18 -9.30
C ILE A 136 6.22 -0.12 -10.10
N ASN A 137 7.30 0.60 -9.84
CA ASN A 137 8.57 0.45 -10.56
C ASN A 137 9.54 -0.54 -9.90
N GLY A 138 9.03 -1.51 -9.13
CA GLY A 138 9.83 -2.59 -8.56
C GLY A 138 10.88 -2.14 -7.55
N GLY A 139 10.56 -1.16 -6.71
CA GLY A 139 11.44 -0.62 -5.67
C GLY A 139 12.34 0.53 -6.13
N LEU A 140 12.32 0.90 -7.40
CA LEU A 140 13.08 2.05 -7.90
C LEU A 140 12.42 3.35 -7.46
N SER A 141 13.18 4.22 -6.80
CA SER A 141 12.71 5.51 -6.31
C SER A 141 13.19 6.63 -7.23
N THR A 142 12.28 7.54 -7.56
CA THR A 142 12.58 8.75 -8.34
C THR A 142 11.78 9.91 -7.76
N PRO A 143 12.37 11.10 -7.60
CA PRO A 143 11.65 12.27 -7.15
C PRO A 143 10.46 12.58 -8.07
N MET A 144 9.28 12.80 -7.48
CA MET A 144 8.06 13.05 -8.22
C MET A 144 7.46 14.41 -7.87
N ARG A 145 7.34 15.26 -8.89
CA ARG A 145 6.68 16.56 -8.74
C ARG A 145 5.19 16.39 -8.51
N CYS A 146 4.62 17.25 -7.67
CA CYS A 146 3.17 17.36 -7.57
C CYS A 146 2.57 17.71 -8.93
N ASN A 147 1.63 16.88 -9.38
CA ASN A 147 0.94 17.06 -10.65
C ASN A 147 -0.55 16.80 -10.47
N ALA A 148 -1.38 17.56 -11.19
CA ALA A 148 -2.82 17.37 -11.24
C ALA A 148 -3.26 16.34 -12.30
N ALA A 149 -2.31 15.76 -13.04
CA ALA A 149 -2.61 14.74 -14.05
C ALA A 149 -3.05 13.41 -13.40
N ASP A 150 -3.64 12.54 -14.23
CA ASP A 150 -4.01 11.19 -13.80
C ASP A 150 -2.77 10.41 -13.36
N LEU A 151 -2.79 9.98 -12.09
CA LEU A 151 -1.68 9.26 -11.48
C LEU A 151 -1.36 7.94 -12.19
N SER A 152 -2.34 7.32 -12.84
CA SER A 152 -2.13 6.07 -13.59
C SER A 152 -1.13 6.21 -14.73
N HIS A 153 -1.03 7.39 -15.33
CA HIS A 153 -0.07 7.71 -16.38
C HIS A 153 1.24 8.31 -15.87
N TYR A 154 1.22 8.85 -14.66
CA TYR A 154 2.35 9.58 -14.10
C TYR A 154 3.25 8.73 -13.20
N LEU A 155 2.66 7.78 -12.45
CA LEU A 155 3.41 6.92 -11.53
C LEU A 155 4.34 5.90 -12.22
N PRO A 156 3.98 5.26 -13.36
CA PRO A 156 4.89 4.39 -14.07
C PRO A 156 5.97 5.21 -14.81
N ILE A 157 7.19 5.19 -14.29
CA ILE A 157 8.35 5.90 -14.89
C ILE A 157 9.08 4.99 -15.86
N HIS A 158 9.10 3.70 -15.55
CA HIS A 158 9.80 2.70 -16.32
C HIS A 158 8.85 1.94 -17.24
N ARG A 159 9.38 1.43 -18.35
CA ARG A 159 8.63 0.54 -19.23
C ARG A 159 8.44 -0.81 -18.55
N LEU A 160 7.21 -1.28 -18.49
CA LEU A 160 6.82 -2.57 -17.96
C LEU A 160 6.39 -3.48 -19.12
N TYR A 161 7.17 -4.50 -19.40
CA TYR A 161 6.82 -5.52 -20.39
C TYR A 161 6.30 -6.77 -19.68
N PHE A 162 5.07 -7.10 -19.91
CA PHE A 162 4.42 -8.28 -19.34
C PHE A 162 4.63 -9.47 -20.26
N GLY A 163 5.51 -10.38 -19.86
CA GLY A 163 5.72 -11.66 -20.51
C GLY A 163 4.78 -12.74 -19.96
N ARG A 164 4.97 -13.97 -20.41
CA ARG A 164 4.16 -15.10 -19.97
C ARG A 164 4.39 -15.49 -18.50
N SER A 165 5.61 -15.40 -18.02
CA SER A 165 6.03 -15.84 -16.67
C SER A 165 6.80 -14.78 -15.89
N SER A 166 7.15 -13.66 -16.51
CA SER A 166 7.94 -12.61 -15.88
C SER A 166 7.56 -11.24 -16.42
N ILE A 167 7.85 -10.23 -15.64
CA ILE A 167 7.71 -8.82 -16.00
C ILE A 167 9.12 -8.27 -16.16
N GLU A 168 9.37 -7.61 -17.26
CA GLU A 168 10.59 -6.88 -17.49
C GLU A 168 10.35 -5.40 -17.18
N ILE A 169 11.16 -4.83 -16.29
CA ILE A 169 11.16 -3.42 -15.92
C ILE A 169 12.41 -2.79 -16.53
N THR A 170 12.21 -1.92 -17.51
CA THR A 170 13.32 -1.29 -18.24
C THR A 170 13.29 0.20 -18.02
N GLY A 171 14.37 0.75 -17.45
CA GLY A 171 14.52 2.19 -17.24
C GLY A 171 15.99 2.58 -17.12
N GLY A 172 16.41 3.56 -17.93
CA GLY A 172 17.81 3.97 -17.99
C GLY A 172 18.75 2.84 -18.40
N GLU A 173 19.84 2.70 -17.68
CA GLU A 173 20.87 1.65 -17.92
C GLU A 173 20.51 0.29 -17.28
N HIS A 174 19.43 0.21 -16.53
CA HIS A 174 19.08 -0.96 -15.74
C HIS A 174 17.87 -1.70 -16.30
N LYS A 175 18.05 -3.00 -16.48
CA LYS A 175 17.00 -3.94 -16.82
C LYS A 175 16.80 -4.89 -15.62
N ARG A 176 15.56 -4.97 -15.12
CA ARG A 176 15.18 -5.86 -14.03
C ARG A 176 14.13 -6.86 -14.50
N LEU A 177 14.20 -8.06 -13.97
CA LEU A 177 13.16 -9.08 -14.14
C LEU A 177 12.41 -9.23 -12.81
N ALA A 178 11.10 -9.23 -12.90
CA ALA A 178 10.22 -9.38 -11.74
C ALA A 178 9.17 -10.47 -11.99
N GLY A 179 8.67 -11.05 -10.91
CA GLY A 179 7.54 -11.96 -10.89
C GLY A 179 6.49 -11.47 -9.91
N ILE A 180 5.22 -11.81 -10.16
CA ILE A 180 4.11 -11.52 -9.21
C ILE A 180 3.69 -12.84 -8.59
N ILE A 181 3.69 -12.88 -7.26
CA ILE A 181 3.20 -14.01 -6.47
C ILE A 181 1.97 -13.53 -5.69
N THR A 182 0.90 -14.28 -5.75
CA THR A 182 -0.33 -14.00 -5.00
C THR A 182 -0.69 -15.18 -4.13
N ILE A 183 -1.24 -14.92 -2.94
CA ILE A 183 -1.81 -15.96 -2.08
C ILE A 183 -3.20 -16.29 -2.62
N ARG A 184 -3.37 -17.50 -3.14
CA ARG A 184 -4.64 -17.99 -3.66
C ARG A 184 -5.59 -18.40 -2.52
N GLU A 185 -5.04 -19.09 -1.53
CA GLU A 185 -5.80 -19.58 -0.37
C GLU A 185 -5.04 -19.23 0.90
N TYR A 186 -5.74 -18.66 1.85
CA TYR A 186 -5.17 -18.38 3.16
C TYR A 186 -5.24 -19.64 4.03
N SER A 187 -4.21 -19.85 4.84
CA SER A 187 -4.22 -20.89 5.86
C SER A 187 -5.42 -20.67 6.80
N PRO A 188 -6.14 -21.74 7.21
CA PRO A 188 -7.22 -21.64 8.19
C PRO A 188 -6.73 -21.12 9.55
N ALA A 189 -5.45 -21.31 9.85
CA ALA A 189 -4.79 -20.75 11.03
C ALA A 189 -3.82 -19.65 10.58
N THR A 190 -4.05 -18.43 11.05
CA THR A 190 -3.14 -17.29 10.82
C THR A 190 -2.45 -16.94 12.12
N ALA A 191 -1.14 -16.75 12.07
CA ALA A 191 -0.33 -16.30 13.19
C ALA A 191 0.38 -15.00 12.83
N ALA A 192 0.72 -14.20 13.83
CA ALA A 192 1.61 -13.07 13.64
C ALA A 192 2.96 -13.58 13.11
N GLY A 193 3.56 -12.84 12.17
CA GLY A 193 4.86 -13.23 11.60
C GLY A 193 4.80 -14.26 10.46
N LEU A 194 3.62 -14.66 9.98
CA LEU A 194 3.49 -15.63 8.88
C LEU A 194 4.30 -15.26 7.63
N LEU A 195 4.46 -13.97 7.37
CA LEU A 195 5.19 -13.45 6.21
C LEU A 195 6.63 -13.03 6.53
N ASP A 196 7.09 -13.18 7.78
CA ASP A 196 8.43 -12.72 8.18
C ASP A 196 9.55 -13.47 7.44
N GLY A 197 9.30 -14.72 7.05
CA GLY A 197 10.22 -15.48 6.23
C GLY A 197 10.55 -14.83 4.90
N PHE A 198 9.62 -14.07 4.30
CA PHE A 198 9.89 -13.32 3.08
C PHE A 198 10.87 -12.17 3.29
N LEU A 199 10.94 -11.61 4.50
CA LEU A 199 11.85 -10.51 4.85
C LEU A 199 13.31 -10.95 4.98
N GLN A 200 13.57 -12.26 4.93
CA GLN A 200 14.92 -12.85 5.03
C GLN A 200 15.44 -13.34 3.68
N LEU A 201 14.62 -13.30 2.62
CA LEU A 201 15.01 -13.79 1.30
C LEU A 201 16.16 -12.96 0.71
N PRO A 202 17.11 -13.61 0.01
CA PRO A 202 18.28 -12.94 -0.54
C PRO A 202 18.02 -12.24 -1.88
N PHE A 203 16.86 -11.57 -2.00
CA PHE A 203 16.49 -10.78 -3.19
C PHE A 203 15.56 -9.63 -2.82
N GLU A 204 15.43 -8.70 -3.75
CA GLU A 204 14.54 -7.54 -3.63
C GLU A 204 13.08 -7.97 -3.83
N LEU A 205 12.17 -7.44 -3.03
CA LEU A 205 10.75 -7.73 -3.13
C LEU A 205 9.88 -6.59 -2.58
N VAL A 206 8.65 -6.54 -3.05
CA VAL A 206 7.61 -5.67 -2.52
C VAL A 206 6.45 -6.54 -2.05
N ILE A 207 6.15 -6.51 -0.76
CA ILE A 207 4.97 -7.18 -0.20
C ILE A 207 3.89 -6.14 0.03
N SER A 208 2.71 -6.38 -0.54
CA SER A 208 1.54 -5.51 -0.33
C SER A 208 0.40 -6.31 0.26
N GLN A 209 -0.07 -5.92 1.43
CA GLN A 209 -1.18 -6.52 2.14
C GLN A 209 -2.29 -5.50 2.33
N SER A 210 -3.52 -5.84 2.01
CA SER A 210 -4.66 -4.97 2.22
C SER A 210 -5.67 -5.56 3.20
N TYR A 211 -6.13 -4.74 4.11
CA TYR A 211 -7.15 -5.06 5.10
C TYR A 211 -8.32 -4.11 4.94
N GLN A 212 -9.50 -4.65 4.77
CA GLN A 212 -10.73 -3.87 4.74
C GLN A 212 -11.54 -4.19 5.99
N PHE A 213 -11.83 -3.14 6.75
CA PHE A 213 -12.75 -3.25 7.87
C PHE A 213 -14.18 -3.31 7.35
N THR A 214 -14.94 -4.28 7.84
CA THR A 214 -16.34 -4.44 7.49
C THR A 214 -17.15 -4.64 8.76
N ASN A 215 -18.34 -4.06 8.81
CA ASN A 215 -19.25 -4.30 9.90
C ASN A 215 -19.59 -5.81 9.95
N ARG A 216 -19.45 -6.40 11.15
CA ARG A 216 -19.67 -7.83 11.39
C ARG A 216 -21.06 -8.28 10.93
N THR A 217 -22.09 -7.48 11.25
CA THR A 217 -23.49 -7.79 10.91
C THR A 217 -23.70 -7.85 9.40
N SER A 218 -23.26 -6.84 8.66
CA SER A 218 -23.39 -6.81 7.21
C SER A 218 -22.57 -7.90 6.51
N LYS A 219 -21.45 -8.32 7.14
CA LYS A 219 -20.65 -9.42 6.62
C LYS A 219 -21.33 -10.77 6.80
N ILE A 220 -21.89 -11.02 7.99
CA ILE A 220 -22.66 -12.23 8.29
C ILE A 220 -23.85 -12.35 7.33
N GLU A 221 -24.63 -11.29 7.14
CA GLU A 221 -25.73 -11.26 6.17
C GLU A 221 -25.26 -11.53 4.75
N SER A 222 -24.11 -11.01 4.35
CA SER A 222 -23.57 -11.24 3.01
C SER A 222 -23.16 -12.71 2.79
N ILE A 223 -22.62 -13.35 3.82
CA ILE A 223 -22.26 -14.78 3.82
C ILE A 223 -23.52 -15.64 3.75
N GLN A 224 -24.51 -15.34 4.58
CA GLN A 224 -25.81 -16.06 4.57
C GLN A 224 -26.50 -15.96 3.20
N ARG A 225 -26.53 -14.76 2.59
CA ARG A 225 -27.05 -14.58 1.23
C ARG A 225 -26.30 -15.40 0.19
N ARG A 226 -24.97 -15.53 0.33
CA ARG A 226 -24.17 -16.39 -0.56
C ARG A 226 -24.47 -17.86 -0.35
N GLN A 227 -24.54 -18.33 0.89
CA GLN A 227 -24.92 -19.71 1.20
C GLN A 227 -26.29 -20.04 0.63
N ASN A 228 -27.29 -19.21 0.86
CA ASN A 228 -28.65 -19.42 0.32
C ASN A 228 -28.68 -19.47 -1.22
N ARG A 229 -27.86 -18.64 -1.89
CA ARG A 229 -27.72 -18.71 -3.36
C ARG A 229 -27.06 -20.01 -3.83
N MET A 230 -26.07 -20.52 -3.11
CA MET A 230 -25.43 -21.79 -3.43
C MET A 230 -26.38 -22.97 -3.23
N ILE A 231 -27.13 -23.00 -2.13
CA ILE A 231 -28.14 -24.03 -1.84
C ILE A 231 -29.20 -24.00 -2.93
N ASN A 232 -29.77 -22.82 -3.23
CA ASN A 232 -30.81 -22.70 -4.29
C ASN A 232 -30.29 -23.04 -5.70
N ALA A 233 -29.00 -22.85 -5.96
CA ALA A 233 -28.39 -23.25 -7.23
C ALA A 233 -28.18 -24.77 -7.30
N GLN A 234 -27.83 -25.43 -6.19
CA GLN A 234 -27.76 -26.90 -6.10
C GLN A 234 -29.13 -27.55 -6.24
N ASP A 235 -30.15 -27.03 -5.54
CA ASP A 235 -31.51 -27.54 -5.63
C ASP A 235 -32.09 -27.43 -7.08
N LYS A 236 -31.78 -26.34 -7.77
CA LYS A 236 -32.14 -26.17 -9.17
C LYS A 236 -31.43 -27.15 -10.10
N ALA A 237 -30.13 -27.42 -9.85
CA ALA A 237 -29.38 -28.39 -10.64
C ALA A 237 -29.88 -29.81 -10.43
N VAL A 238 -30.26 -30.18 -9.20
CA VAL A 238 -30.85 -31.48 -8.89
C VAL A 238 -32.24 -31.64 -9.52
N SER A 239 -33.08 -30.60 -9.51
CA SER A 239 -34.42 -30.62 -10.11
C SER A 239 -34.43 -30.63 -11.64
N GLN A 240 -33.30 -30.36 -12.30
CA GLN A 240 -33.15 -30.47 -13.75
C GLN A 240 -32.66 -31.85 -14.22
N ILE A 241 -32.20 -32.69 -13.30
CA ILE A 241 -31.68 -34.03 -13.58
C ILE A 241 -32.75 -35.12 -13.26
N ALA A 242 -33.80 -34.77 -12.52
CA ALA A 242 -34.94 -35.61 -12.23
C ALA A 242 -36.08 -35.41 -13.27
#